data_b1bec3bb14413ad1361acfd1d89899cc
#
_entry.id   b1bec3bb14413ad1361acfd1d89899cc
#
_cell.length_a   1.000
_cell.length_b   1.000
_cell.length_c   1.000
_cell.angle_alpha   90.00
_cell.angle_beta   90.00
_cell.angle_gamma   90.00
#
_symmetry.space_group_name_H-M   'P 1'
#
loop_
_entity.id
_entity.type
_entity.pdbx_description
1 polymer ?
#
loop_
_entity_poly.entity_id
_entity_poly.type
_entity_poly.pdbx_seq_one_letter_code
_entity_poly.pdbx_strand_id
1 'polypeptide(L)'
;MGTVNMAVDFGGVKMQNPINTAAGTFGYGWQFQNFFDVSQLGAITTKGCAAEPWPGNPAPRMAEIPGGMINSVGLQNPGVAAFARESGPWLEQLSKDGCQVICQVAGHSVDEFVRALEMYVELCPWAAGYEINVSCPNIAAGGAAMGSTPEGASSVMAACRKVTDKPLFVKMAPVNVAEIAKALEAAGADGLSVINSIQGMAIDVHTRKSRVAKPKGGLSGPLCHHIAVRMVWEVAQAVDIPINGVGGVMTGEDAAEFILAGAACVSVGMANFVDPCASLKIAHELETWAESQGVKDINELVGAFEC
;
A
#
# COMPACT_ATOMS: atom_id res chain seq x y z
N MET A 1 -4.04 28.60 4.36
CA MET A 1 -4.05 27.44 5.27
C MET A 1 -5.48 26.96 5.30
N GLY A 2 -5.72 25.68 5.00
CA GLY A 2 -7.06 25.09 5.07
C GLY A 2 -7.64 25.23 6.47
N THR A 3 -8.97 25.16 6.57
CA THR A 3 -9.68 25.29 7.85
C THR A 3 -9.79 23.94 8.58
N VAL A 4 -9.43 22.84 7.90
CA VAL A 4 -9.49 21.45 8.40
C VAL A 4 -8.09 20.99 8.84
N ASN A 5 -8.01 20.37 10.01
CA ASN A 5 -6.82 19.61 10.39
C ASN A 5 -6.80 18.30 9.59
N MET A 6 -5.84 18.16 8.66
CA MET A 6 -5.69 16.97 7.82
C MET A 6 -4.65 15.97 8.37
N ALA A 7 -3.98 16.30 9.49
CA ALA A 7 -2.96 15.42 10.07
C ALA A 7 -3.57 14.14 10.65
N VAL A 8 -2.91 13.02 10.40
CA VAL A 8 -3.34 11.68 10.89
C VAL A 8 -2.16 10.92 11.49
N ASP A 9 -2.47 9.93 12.33
CA ASP A 9 -1.51 8.97 12.86
C ASP A 9 -1.83 7.58 12.32
N PHE A 10 -0.90 7.02 11.56
CA PHE A 10 -1.00 5.65 11.06
C PHE A 10 -0.02 4.77 11.84
N GLY A 11 -0.49 4.20 12.94
CA GLY A 11 0.26 3.25 13.77
C GLY A 11 1.62 3.79 14.23
N GLY A 12 1.66 5.07 14.68
CA GLY A 12 2.87 5.76 15.12
C GLY A 12 3.59 6.56 14.03
N VAL A 13 3.17 6.47 12.76
CA VAL A 13 3.65 7.32 11.68
C VAL A 13 2.73 8.53 11.54
N LYS A 14 3.22 9.71 11.95
CA LYS A 14 2.49 10.98 11.87
C LYS A 14 2.61 11.58 10.49
N MET A 15 1.50 11.67 9.80
CA MET A 15 1.39 12.21 8.45
C MET A 15 0.68 13.56 8.46
N GLN A 16 1.14 14.51 7.63
CA GLN A 16 0.56 15.85 7.53
C GLN A 16 -0.83 15.87 6.86
N ASN A 17 -1.15 14.84 6.07
CA ASN A 17 -2.47 14.57 5.51
C ASN A 17 -2.64 13.06 5.30
N PRO A 18 -3.87 12.54 5.11
CA PRO A 18 -4.11 11.11 5.05
C PRO A 18 -3.70 10.45 3.72
N ILE A 19 -3.19 11.19 2.74
CA ILE A 19 -2.89 10.63 1.42
C ILE A 19 -1.47 10.08 1.37
N ASN A 20 -1.39 8.80 1.02
CA ASN A 20 -0.20 8.00 0.83
C ASN A 20 -0.18 7.45 -0.61
N THR A 21 0.94 6.90 -1.06
CA THR A 21 1.03 6.21 -2.35
C THR A 21 1.05 4.70 -2.18
N ALA A 22 0.35 3.97 -3.06
CA ALA A 22 0.38 2.52 -3.03
C ALA A 22 1.72 1.98 -3.57
N ALA A 23 2.31 1.04 -2.83
CA ALA A 23 3.57 0.43 -3.20
C ALA A 23 3.57 -0.14 -4.63
N GLY A 24 4.60 0.18 -5.38
CA GLY A 24 4.81 -0.28 -6.75
C GLY A 24 4.29 0.63 -7.84
N THR A 25 3.23 1.42 -7.59
CA THR A 25 2.66 2.34 -8.59
C THR A 25 3.34 3.72 -8.58
N PHE A 26 4.06 4.03 -7.54
CA PHE A 26 4.83 5.26 -7.39
C PHE A 26 6.36 5.02 -7.43
N GLY A 27 6.80 3.80 -7.69
CA GLY A 27 8.21 3.42 -7.71
C GLY A 27 8.90 3.74 -6.38
N TYR A 28 9.94 4.56 -6.46
CA TYR A 28 10.64 5.12 -5.31
C TYR A 28 10.39 6.63 -5.14
N GLY A 29 9.50 7.22 -5.95
CA GLY A 29 8.98 8.58 -5.81
C GLY A 29 9.76 9.65 -6.55
N TRP A 30 11.09 9.55 -6.69
CA TRP A 30 11.92 10.63 -7.26
C TRP A 30 11.55 11.04 -8.69
N GLN A 31 10.96 10.14 -9.49
CA GLN A 31 10.48 10.43 -10.83
C GLN A 31 9.33 11.45 -10.82
N PHE A 32 8.48 11.39 -9.79
CA PHE A 32 7.29 12.24 -9.63
C PHE A 32 7.65 13.67 -9.20
N GLN A 33 8.82 13.88 -8.61
CA GLN A 33 9.30 15.22 -8.24
C GLN A 33 9.38 16.17 -9.43
N ASN A 34 9.44 15.66 -10.66
CA ASN A 34 9.39 16.48 -11.88
C ASN A 34 8.00 17.04 -12.20
N PHE A 35 6.94 16.53 -11.58
CA PHE A 35 5.56 16.91 -11.84
C PHE A 35 4.96 17.73 -10.71
N PHE A 36 5.34 17.45 -9.46
CA PHE A 36 4.89 18.17 -8.28
C PHE A 36 5.88 17.96 -7.13
N ASP A 37 5.78 18.80 -6.11
CA ASP A 37 6.56 18.65 -4.89
C ASP A 37 6.01 17.49 -4.04
N VAL A 38 6.71 16.35 -4.08
CA VAL A 38 6.31 15.10 -3.40
C VAL A 38 6.26 15.27 -1.87
N SER A 39 6.97 16.26 -1.32
CA SER A 39 6.94 16.55 0.12
C SER A 39 5.55 16.95 0.65
N GLN A 40 4.64 17.34 -0.24
CA GLN A 40 3.26 17.72 0.12
C GLN A 40 2.36 16.51 0.44
N LEU A 41 2.76 15.28 0.13
CA LEU A 41 2.03 14.08 0.51
C LEU A 41 2.23 13.75 1.99
N GLY A 42 1.26 13.07 2.59
CA GLY A 42 1.39 12.56 3.96
C GLY A 42 2.48 11.51 4.09
N ALA A 43 2.49 10.55 3.16
CA ALA A 43 3.54 9.54 3.05
C ALA A 43 3.72 9.04 1.62
N ILE A 44 4.85 8.36 1.38
CA ILE A 44 5.00 7.44 0.25
C ILE A 44 5.32 6.04 0.76
N THR A 45 4.71 5.02 0.15
CA THR A 45 5.10 3.63 0.32
C THR A 45 5.90 3.19 -0.89
N THR A 46 7.18 2.83 -0.67
CA THR A 46 8.10 2.52 -1.75
C THR A 46 7.75 1.21 -2.45
N LYS A 47 8.26 1.01 -3.67
CA LYS A 47 8.27 -0.31 -4.30
C LYS A 47 8.99 -1.31 -3.39
N GLY A 48 8.35 -2.46 -3.14
CA GLY A 48 8.90 -3.49 -2.26
C GLY A 48 10.21 -4.07 -2.79
N CYS A 49 11.19 -4.21 -1.90
CA CYS A 49 12.44 -4.91 -2.18
C CYS A 49 12.59 -6.14 -1.30
N ALA A 50 13.18 -7.17 -1.88
CA ALA A 50 13.71 -8.33 -1.18
C ALA A 50 15.18 -8.10 -0.81
N ALA A 51 15.76 -8.97 -0.01
CA ALA A 51 17.18 -8.93 0.32
C ALA A 51 18.05 -8.93 -0.94
N GLU A 52 17.72 -9.81 -1.90
CA GLU A 52 18.40 -9.93 -3.20
C GLU A 52 17.54 -9.38 -4.34
N PRO A 53 18.13 -9.01 -5.48
CA PRO A 53 17.38 -8.50 -6.64
C PRO A 53 16.47 -9.56 -7.25
N TRP A 54 15.24 -9.16 -7.63
CA TRP A 54 14.32 -10.02 -8.38
C TRP A 54 14.04 -9.44 -9.76
N PRO A 55 14.16 -10.24 -10.84
CA PRO A 55 13.93 -9.77 -12.21
C PRO A 55 12.44 -9.55 -12.54
N GLY A 56 11.53 -10.12 -11.74
CA GLY A 56 10.11 -10.13 -12.01
C GLY A 56 9.72 -11.08 -13.14
N ASN A 57 8.48 -10.94 -13.62
CA ASN A 57 7.96 -11.72 -14.75
C ASN A 57 8.45 -11.14 -16.09
N PRO A 58 8.44 -11.94 -17.20
CA PRO A 58 8.68 -11.40 -18.52
C PRO A 58 7.57 -10.42 -18.96
N ALA A 59 7.82 -9.64 -20.03
CA ALA A 59 6.80 -8.79 -20.66
C ALA A 59 5.81 -9.65 -21.50
N PRO A 60 4.58 -9.15 -21.72
CA PRO A 60 3.99 -7.92 -21.21
C PRO A 60 3.61 -8.00 -19.73
N ARG A 61 3.91 -6.95 -18.96
CA ARG A 61 3.69 -6.94 -17.50
C ARG A 61 2.42 -6.23 -17.06
N MET A 62 1.88 -5.37 -17.94
CA MET A 62 0.73 -4.53 -17.67
C MET A 62 -0.12 -4.40 -18.93
N ALA A 63 -1.44 -4.31 -18.76
CA ALA A 63 -2.38 -4.02 -19.83
C ALA A 63 -3.58 -3.23 -19.29
N GLU A 64 -4.05 -2.27 -20.07
CA GLU A 64 -5.30 -1.58 -19.81
C GLU A 64 -6.49 -2.52 -20.03
N ILE A 65 -7.50 -2.38 -19.19
CA ILE A 65 -8.78 -3.08 -19.31
C ILE A 65 -9.92 -2.09 -19.01
N PRO A 66 -11.16 -2.37 -19.39
CA PRO A 66 -12.28 -1.51 -19.03
C PRO A 66 -12.35 -1.28 -17.49
N GLY A 67 -12.34 0.00 -17.11
CA GLY A 67 -12.42 0.40 -15.71
C GLY A 67 -11.12 0.27 -14.91
N GLY A 68 -9.96 0.02 -15.55
CA GLY A 68 -8.69 -0.05 -14.84
C GLY A 68 -7.57 -0.74 -15.61
N MET A 69 -6.76 -1.50 -14.89
CA MET A 69 -5.63 -2.23 -15.46
C MET A 69 -5.46 -3.60 -14.83
N ILE A 70 -4.80 -4.50 -15.57
CA ILE A 70 -4.29 -5.77 -15.06
C ILE A 70 -2.77 -5.78 -15.12
N ASN A 71 -2.12 -6.27 -14.06
CA ASN A 71 -0.67 -6.37 -14.02
C ASN A 71 -0.17 -7.76 -13.59
N SER A 72 1.00 -8.11 -14.06
CA SER A 72 1.77 -9.30 -13.70
C SER A 72 3.26 -8.94 -13.62
N VAL A 73 3.61 -7.97 -12.76
CA VAL A 73 4.99 -7.46 -12.63
C VAL A 73 5.91 -8.49 -11.99
N GLY A 74 5.42 -9.27 -11.02
CA GLY A 74 6.21 -10.30 -10.34
C GLY A 74 7.23 -9.73 -9.37
N LEU A 75 6.89 -8.65 -8.66
CA LEU A 75 7.71 -8.00 -7.64
C LEU A 75 9.15 -7.67 -8.09
N GLN A 76 9.35 -7.29 -9.36
CA GLN A 76 10.66 -6.83 -9.84
C GLN A 76 11.20 -5.72 -8.92
N ASN A 77 12.43 -5.91 -8.44
CA ASN A 77 13.09 -4.95 -7.56
C ASN A 77 14.64 -5.14 -7.60
N PRO A 78 15.41 -4.11 -7.23
CA PRO A 78 16.88 -4.18 -7.27
C PRO A 78 17.54 -4.82 -6.04
N GLY A 79 16.74 -5.25 -5.04
CA GLY A 79 17.22 -5.64 -3.72
C GLY A 79 17.48 -4.44 -2.79
N VAL A 80 17.41 -4.68 -1.47
CA VAL A 80 17.51 -3.62 -0.44
C VAL A 80 18.81 -2.84 -0.54
N ALA A 81 19.96 -3.50 -0.75
CA ALA A 81 21.25 -2.83 -0.81
C ALA A 81 21.37 -1.82 -1.97
N ALA A 82 20.88 -2.19 -3.16
CA ALA A 82 20.88 -1.27 -4.31
C ALA A 82 19.84 -0.15 -4.11
N PHE A 83 18.66 -0.47 -3.59
CA PHE A 83 17.64 0.52 -3.22
C PHE A 83 18.20 1.58 -2.26
N ALA A 84 18.83 1.16 -1.17
CA ALA A 84 19.38 2.07 -0.17
C ALA A 84 20.46 2.99 -0.75
N ARG A 85 21.33 2.45 -1.61
CA ARG A 85 22.39 3.22 -2.27
C ARG A 85 21.85 4.22 -3.29
N GLU A 86 20.85 3.83 -4.09
CA GLU A 86 20.43 4.60 -5.27
C GLU A 86 19.28 5.56 -4.97
N SER A 87 18.31 5.13 -4.14
CA SER A 87 17.13 5.91 -3.80
C SER A 87 17.17 6.47 -2.37
N GLY A 88 17.92 5.84 -1.47
CA GLY A 88 17.99 6.20 -0.06
C GLY A 88 18.30 7.67 0.22
N PRO A 89 19.30 8.30 -0.40
CA PRO A 89 19.62 9.71 -0.14
C PRO A 89 18.47 10.67 -0.45
N TRP A 90 17.75 10.44 -1.54
CA TRP A 90 16.59 11.25 -1.90
C TRP A 90 15.41 11.02 -0.92
N LEU A 91 15.15 9.77 -0.56
CA LEU A 91 14.08 9.40 0.36
C LEU A 91 14.34 9.91 1.79
N GLU A 92 15.58 9.88 2.25
CA GLU A 92 15.97 10.46 3.52
C GLU A 92 15.75 11.98 3.54
N GLN A 93 16.07 12.67 2.44
CA GLN A 93 15.78 14.11 2.32
C GLN A 93 14.28 14.37 2.32
N LEU A 94 13.50 13.61 1.55
CA LEU A 94 12.05 13.72 1.50
C LEU A 94 11.40 13.55 2.89
N SER A 95 11.93 12.61 3.69
CA SER A 95 11.48 12.41 5.08
C SER A 95 11.72 13.65 5.96
N LYS A 96 12.85 14.33 5.76
CA LYS A 96 13.18 15.60 6.46
C LYS A 96 12.30 16.76 5.99
N ASP A 97 11.84 16.73 4.76
CA ASP A 97 10.98 17.75 4.15
C ASP A 97 9.48 17.57 4.52
N GLY A 98 9.13 16.53 5.33
CA GLY A 98 7.81 16.35 5.93
C GLY A 98 6.95 15.21 5.38
N CYS A 99 7.29 14.61 4.23
CA CYS A 99 6.61 13.43 3.71
C CYS A 99 7.21 12.16 4.35
N GLN A 100 6.38 11.36 5.01
CA GLN A 100 6.83 10.15 5.65
C GLN A 100 7.19 9.07 4.61
N VAL A 101 8.20 8.26 4.88
CA VAL A 101 8.60 7.18 3.98
C VAL A 101 8.42 5.83 4.65
N ILE A 102 7.56 5.00 4.06
CA ILE A 102 7.31 3.62 4.47
C ILE A 102 8.00 2.71 3.44
N CYS A 103 8.98 1.92 3.89
CA CYS A 103 9.68 1.00 2.99
C CYS A 103 8.94 -0.34 2.94
N GLN A 104 8.51 -0.77 1.73
CA GLN A 104 7.84 -2.06 1.59
C GLN A 104 8.86 -3.20 1.49
N VAL A 105 8.63 -4.24 2.29
CA VAL A 105 9.46 -5.45 2.39
C VAL A 105 8.82 -6.59 1.59
N ALA A 106 9.62 -7.30 0.82
CA ALA A 106 9.21 -8.47 0.05
C ALA A 106 10.07 -9.70 0.39
N GLY A 107 9.46 -10.87 0.40
CA GLY A 107 10.12 -12.15 0.65
C GLY A 107 9.28 -13.31 0.08
N HIS A 108 9.88 -14.48 -0.14
CA HIS A 108 9.21 -15.72 -0.54
C HIS A 108 9.11 -16.73 0.62
N SER A 109 9.77 -16.45 1.73
CA SER A 109 9.73 -17.23 2.97
C SER A 109 9.81 -16.29 4.17
N VAL A 110 9.48 -16.80 5.36
CA VAL A 110 9.62 -16.04 6.62
C VAL A 110 11.05 -15.52 6.77
N ASP A 111 12.06 -16.36 6.52
CA ASP A 111 13.47 -16.00 6.63
C ASP A 111 13.88 -14.90 5.64
N GLU A 112 13.35 -14.94 4.40
CA GLU A 112 13.61 -13.88 3.42
C GLU A 112 13.01 -12.53 3.82
N PHE A 113 11.78 -12.53 4.41
CA PHE A 113 11.19 -11.30 4.95
C PHE A 113 12.02 -10.75 6.11
N VAL A 114 12.44 -11.59 7.05
CA VAL A 114 13.28 -11.22 8.18
C VAL A 114 14.59 -10.62 7.68
N ARG A 115 15.30 -11.31 6.79
CA ARG A 115 16.57 -10.83 6.23
C ARG A 115 16.43 -9.51 5.49
N ALA A 116 15.38 -9.35 4.68
CA ALA A 116 15.14 -8.09 3.96
C ALA A 116 14.84 -6.94 4.94
N LEU A 117 14.06 -7.20 5.99
CA LEU A 117 13.76 -6.21 7.03
C LEU A 117 15.00 -5.83 7.83
N GLU A 118 15.86 -6.78 8.23
CA GLU A 118 17.13 -6.52 8.90
C GLU A 118 18.01 -5.57 8.07
N MET A 119 18.11 -5.83 6.76
CA MET A 119 18.85 -4.95 5.84
C MET A 119 18.23 -3.55 5.75
N TYR A 120 16.90 -3.44 5.74
CA TYR A 120 16.23 -2.13 5.75
C TYR A 120 16.48 -1.36 7.06
N VAL A 121 16.41 -2.03 8.21
CA VAL A 121 16.68 -1.42 9.51
C VAL A 121 18.11 -0.86 9.59
N GLU A 122 19.08 -1.60 9.04
CA GLU A 122 20.49 -1.20 8.99
C GLU A 122 20.76 -0.07 7.99
N LEU A 123 20.27 -0.22 6.73
CA LEU A 123 20.63 0.66 5.62
C LEU A 123 19.70 1.86 5.45
N CYS A 124 18.48 1.81 5.99
CA CYS A 124 17.46 2.85 5.86
C CYS A 124 16.91 3.27 7.24
N PRO A 125 17.75 3.68 8.22
CA PRO A 125 17.29 4.05 9.56
C PRO A 125 16.37 5.28 9.59
N TRP A 126 16.33 6.04 8.51
CA TRP A 126 15.47 7.19 8.30
C TRP A 126 14.00 6.81 7.96
N ALA A 127 13.72 5.55 7.57
CA ALA A 127 12.36 5.11 7.26
C ALA A 127 11.45 5.27 8.49
N ALA A 128 10.25 5.82 8.29
CA ALA A 128 9.26 6.02 9.34
C ALA A 128 8.64 4.69 9.83
N GLY A 129 8.58 3.70 8.93
CA GLY A 129 8.07 2.36 9.20
C GLY A 129 8.28 1.42 8.02
N TYR A 130 7.83 0.19 8.14
CA TYR A 130 7.98 -0.84 7.12
C TYR A 130 6.65 -1.52 6.82
N GLU A 131 6.35 -1.76 5.54
CA GLU A 131 5.14 -2.47 5.11
C GLU A 131 5.52 -3.89 4.62
N ILE A 132 5.11 -4.91 5.34
CA ILE A 132 5.35 -6.31 5.01
C ILE A 132 4.32 -6.77 3.98
N ASN A 133 4.76 -7.12 2.77
CA ASN A 133 3.88 -7.52 1.68
C ASN A 133 3.67 -9.04 1.67
N VAL A 134 2.73 -9.54 2.48
CA VAL A 134 2.39 -10.97 2.51
C VAL A 134 1.43 -11.41 1.40
N SER A 135 0.93 -10.47 0.60
CA SER A 135 -0.15 -10.70 -0.37
C SER A 135 0.30 -11.22 -1.74
N CYS A 136 1.58 -11.62 -1.90
CA CYS A 136 2.07 -12.13 -3.17
C CYS A 136 1.59 -13.58 -3.42
N PRO A 137 0.82 -13.85 -4.50
CA PRO A 137 0.21 -15.17 -4.74
C PRO A 137 1.21 -16.26 -5.18
N ASN A 138 2.49 -15.94 -5.34
CA ASN A 138 3.50 -16.82 -5.92
C ASN A 138 4.39 -17.52 -4.87
N ILE A 139 4.01 -17.49 -3.59
CA ILE A 139 4.85 -18.03 -2.52
C ILE A 139 4.21 -19.33 -2.01
N ALA A 140 4.68 -20.42 -2.53
CA ALA A 140 4.32 -21.75 -2.09
C ALA A 140 5.36 -22.29 -1.10
N ALA A 141 5.18 -22.02 0.18
CA ALA A 141 5.62 -22.94 1.21
C ALA A 141 4.40 -23.80 1.60
N GLY A 142 4.32 -25.00 1.09
CA GLY A 142 3.24 -25.94 1.43
C GLY A 142 1.89 -25.74 0.73
N GLY A 143 1.83 -25.04 -0.42
CA GLY A 143 0.65 -25.02 -1.30
C GLY A 143 -0.37 -23.90 -1.10
N ALA A 144 -0.28 -23.08 -0.04
CA ALA A 144 -1.07 -21.86 0.14
C ALA A 144 -0.16 -20.64 0.17
N ALA A 145 -0.58 -19.52 -0.45
CA ALA A 145 0.12 -18.24 -0.29
C ALA A 145 0.09 -17.82 1.18
N MET A 146 1.25 -17.47 1.77
CA MET A 146 1.36 -17.14 3.21
C MET A 146 0.34 -16.10 3.67
N GLY A 147 0.03 -15.11 2.85
CA GLY A 147 -0.96 -14.08 3.16
C GLY A 147 -2.42 -14.47 2.94
N SER A 148 -2.74 -15.72 2.58
CA SER A 148 -4.12 -16.17 2.34
C SER A 148 -4.74 -16.91 3.54
N THR A 149 -3.97 -17.15 4.60
CA THR A 149 -4.45 -17.73 5.86
C THR A 149 -3.97 -16.92 7.06
N PRO A 150 -4.74 -16.90 8.17
CA PRO A 150 -4.34 -16.23 9.41
C PRO A 150 -2.97 -16.70 9.93
N GLU A 151 -2.72 -18.01 9.92
CA GLU A 151 -1.48 -18.62 10.44
C GLU A 151 -0.26 -18.24 9.58
N GLY A 152 -0.43 -18.25 8.26
CA GLY A 152 0.64 -17.89 7.33
C GLY A 152 1.02 -16.41 7.45
N ALA A 153 0.03 -15.52 7.47
CA ALA A 153 0.26 -14.08 7.60
C ALA A 153 0.86 -13.71 8.96
N SER A 154 0.30 -14.24 10.05
CA SER A 154 0.77 -13.94 11.41
C SER A 154 2.16 -14.51 11.68
N SER A 155 2.55 -15.64 11.08
CA SER A 155 3.90 -16.20 11.22
C SER A 155 4.98 -15.26 10.68
N VAL A 156 4.73 -14.64 9.51
CA VAL A 156 5.63 -13.64 8.93
C VAL A 156 5.70 -12.41 9.83
N MET A 157 4.53 -11.87 10.23
CA MET A 157 4.45 -10.67 11.07
C MET A 157 5.18 -10.87 12.41
N ALA A 158 4.92 -11.96 13.12
CA ALA A 158 5.54 -12.27 14.39
C ALA A 158 7.06 -12.45 14.29
N ALA A 159 7.57 -12.96 13.16
CA ALA A 159 9.01 -13.06 12.92
C ALA A 159 9.62 -11.67 12.65
N CYS A 160 8.98 -10.86 11.81
CA CYS A 160 9.41 -9.49 11.51
C CYS A 160 9.38 -8.59 12.76
N ARG A 161 8.40 -8.75 13.66
CA ARG A 161 8.30 -7.95 14.88
C ARG A 161 9.52 -8.10 15.79
N LYS A 162 10.21 -9.22 15.74
CA LYS A 162 11.43 -9.45 16.55
C LYS A 162 12.65 -8.68 16.04
N VAL A 163 12.59 -8.14 14.81
CA VAL A 163 13.71 -7.43 14.16
C VAL A 163 13.75 -5.96 14.57
N THR A 164 12.59 -5.33 14.81
CA THR A 164 12.53 -3.88 15.00
C THR A 164 11.33 -3.46 15.87
N ASP A 165 11.49 -2.39 16.65
CA ASP A 165 10.41 -1.73 17.39
C ASP A 165 9.73 -0.60 16.58
N LYS A 166 10.23 -0.30 15.36
CA LYS A 166 9.60 0.67 14.47
C LYS A 166 8.22 0.20 14.00
N PRO A 167 7.34 1.12 13.57
CA PRO A 167 6.05 0.77 13.00
C PRO A 167 6.15 -0.28 11.89
N LEU A 168 5.39 -1.37 12.06
CA LEU A 168 5.26 -2.46 11.10
C LEU A 168 3.82 -2.57 10.61
N PHE A 169 3.64 -2.38 9.32
CA PHE A 169 2.36 -2.51 8.63
C PHE A 169 2.32 -3.79 7.81
N VAL A 170 1.13 -4.30 7.52
CA VAL A 170 0.99 -5.48 6.67
C VAL A 170 0.07 -5.18 5.49
N LYS A 171 0.58 -5.39 4.26
CA LYS A 171 -0.21 -5.33 3.03
C LYS A 171 -0.94 -6.64 2.83
N MET A 172 -2.27 -6.60 2.91
CA MET A 172 -3.15 -7.78 2.93
C MET A 172 -3.60 -8.21 1.54
N ALA A 173 -3.74 -9.53 1.35
CA ALA A 173 -4.45 -10.10 0.22
C ALA A 173 -5.97 -9.88 0.36
N PRO A 174 -6.75 -9.77 -0.77
CA PRO A 174 -8.18 -9.55 -0.73
C PRO A 174 -8.98 -10.85 -0.46
N VAL A 175 -8.62 -11.57 0.61
CA VAL A 175 -9.26 -12.83 1.00
C VAL A 175 -9.33 -12.92 2.53
N ASN A 176 -10.46 -13.36 3.08
CA ASN A 176 -10.67 -13.58 4.53
C ASN A 176 -10.14 -12.41 5.40
N VAL A 177 -10.40 -11.17 4.94
CA VAL A 177 -9.69 -9.98 5.45
C VAL A 177 -9.86 -9.77 6.95
N ALA A 178 -11.07 -10.00 7.50
CA ALA A 178 -11.32 -9.80 8.92
C ALA A 178 -10.57 -10.81 9.82
N GLU A 179 -10.54 -12.09 9.41
CA GLU A 179 -9.86 -13.15 10.18
C GLU A 179 -8.33 -12.97 10.14
N ILE A 180 -7.81 -12.64 8.95
CA ILE A 180 -6.37 -12.39 8.78
C ILE A 180 -5.97 -11.12 9.55
N ALA A 181 -6.79 -10.06 9.52
CA ALA A 181 -6.55 -8.82 10.26
C ALA A 181 -6.38 -9.06 11.77
N LYS A 182 -7.31 -9.81 12.38
CA LYS A 182 -7.22 -10.20 13.82
C LYS A 182 -5.93 -10.94 14.14
N ALA A 183 -5.52 -11.87 13.27
CA ALA A 183 -4.29 -12.62 13.48
C ALA A 183 -3.04 -11.75 13.34
N LEU A 184 -3.06 -10.76 12.44
CA LEU A 184 -1.97 -9.81 12.25
C LEU A 184 -1.84 -8.83 13.42
N GLU A 185 -2.95 -8.29 13.93
CA GLU A 185 -2.99 -7.46 15.11
C GLU A 185 -2.44 -8.22 16.33
N ALA A 186 -2.91 -9.45 16.57
CA ALA A 186 -2.40 -10.31 17.64
C ALA A 186 -0.90 -10.66 17.49
N ALA A 187 -0.38 -10.64 16.25
CA ALA A 187 1.04 -10.86 15.96
C ALA A 187 1.90 -9.60 16.10
N GLY A 188 1.30 -8.45 16.45
CA GLY A 188 1.99 -7.19 16.72
C GLY A 188 2.13 -6.26 15.51
N ALA A 189 1.23 -6.31 14.56
CA ALA A 189 1.13 -5.28 13.52
C ALA A 189 0.65 -3.96 14.13
N ASP A 190 1.24 -2.83 13.70
CA ASP A 190 0.86 -1.48 14.14
C ASP A 190 -0.21 -0.85 13.23
N GLY A 191 -0.48 -1.47 12.07
CA GLY A 191 -1.53 -1.08 11.14
C GLY A 191 -1.60 -1.99 9.91
N LEU A 192 -2.67 -1.85 9.13
CA LEU A 192 -2.95 -2.74 8.00
C LEU A 192 -3.21 -1.94 6.72
N SER A 193 -2.61 -2.34 5.60
CA SER A 193 -2.93 -1.82 4.27
C SER A 193 -3.91 -2.76 3.56
N VAL A 194 -5.14 -2.33 3.40
CA VAL A 194 -6.29 -3.10 2.88
C VAL A 194 -6.78 -2.45 1.59
N ILE A 195 -6.58 -3.05 0.44
CA ILE A 195 -6.09 -4.37 0.06
C ILE A 195 -5.03 -4.29 -1.05
N ASN A 196 -4.36 -5.42 -1.35
CA ASN A 196 -3.60 -5.57 -2.58
C ASN A 196 -4.55 -5.82 -3.77
N SER A 197 -4.00 -5.83 -5.01
CA SER A 197 -4.77 -6.02 -6.24
C SER A 197 -5.57 -7.35 -6.23
N ILE A 198 -6.81 -7.27 -6.74
CA ILE A 198 -7.72 -8.42 -6.85
C ILE A 198 -7.29 -9.29 -8.02
N GLN A 199 -7.26 -10.61 -7.85
CA GLN A 199 -6.84 -11.51 -8.93
C GLN A 199 -7.88 -11.57 -10.05
N GLY A 200 -7.42 -11.37 -11.30
CA GLY A 200 -8.25 -11.44 -12.49
C GLY A 200 -7.54 -12.04 -13.68
N MET A 201 -8.23 -12.10 -14.83
CA MET A 201 -7.71 -12.57 -16.10
C MET A 201 -8.20 -11.66 -17.24
N ALA A 202 -7.30 -11.34 -18.17
CA ALA A 202 -7.65 -10.63 -19.40
C ALA A 202 -7.14 -11.41 -20.61
N ILE A 203 -8.04 -11.75 -21.53
CA ILE A 203 -7.76 -12.54 -22.75
C ILE A 203 -7.91 -11.62 -23.96
N ASP A 204 -6.92 -11.64 -24.85
CA ASP A 204 -7.04 -11.12 -26.19
C ASP A 204 -7.78 -12.17 -27.04
N VAL A 205 -9.01 -11.86 -27.43
CA VAL A 205 -9.89 -12.80 -28.15
C VAL A 205 -9.42 -13.10 -29.56
N HIS A 206 -8.61 -12.22 -30.16
CA HIS A 206 -8.09 -12.42 -31.51
C HIS A 206 -6.87 -13.34 -31.52
N THR A 207 -5.96 -13.15 -30.58
CA THR A 207 -4.75 -13.99 -30.45
C THR A 207 -4.97 -15.20 -29.53
N ARG A 208 -6.05 -15.21 -28.75
CA ARG A 208 -6.39 -16.22 -27.73
C ARG A 208 -5.30 -16.40 -26.69
N LYS A 209 -4.58 -15.31 -26.39
CA LYS A 209 -3.50 -15.25 -25.38
C LYS A 209 -3.87 -14.35 -24.20
N SER A 210 -3.22 -14.53 -23.08
CA SER A 210 -3.30 -13.59 -21.97
C SER A 210 -2.72 -12.22 -22.41
N ARG A 211 -3.33 -11.14 -21.95
CA ARG A 211 -2.83 -9.76 -22.18
C ARG A 211 -1.61 -9.42 -21.33
N VAL A 212 -1.28 -10.23 -20.34
CA VAL A 212 -0.06 -10.13 -19.51
C VAL A 212 0.68 -11.48 -19.52
N ALA A 213 1.96 -11.49 -19.12
CA ALA A 213 2.84 -12.65 -19.24
C ALA A 213 2.35 -13.92 -18.51
N LYS A 214 1.53 -13.78 -17.48
CA LYS A 214 0.92 -14.90 -16.74
C LYS A 214 -0.57 -15.01 -17.07
N PRO A 215 -1.18 -16.21 -16.92
CA PRO A 215 -2.63 -16.37 -17.15
C PRO A 215 -3.50 -15.48 -16.26
N LYS A 216 -3.04 -15.20 -15.05
CA LYS A 216 -3.71 -14.35 -14.07
C LYS A 216 -2.83 -13.16 -13.73
N GLY A 217 -3.47 -12.03 -13.37
CA GLY A 217 -2.81 -10.82 -12.91
C GLY A 217 -3.62 -10.10 -11.85
N GLY A 218 -3.02 -9.08 -11.24
CA GLY A 218 -3.69 -8.22 -10.29
C GLY A 218 -4.49 -7.13 -11.00
N LEU A 219 -5.78 -7.02 -10.69
CA LEU A 219 -6.66 -5.94 -11.12
C LEU A 219 -6.48 -4.72 -10.21
N SER A 220 -6.46 -3.53 -10.79
CA SER A 220 -6.44 -2.25 -10.08
C SER A 220 -7.16 -1.17 -10.89
N GLY A 221 -7.57 -0.10 -10.21
CA GLY A 221 -8.35 0.98 -10.77
C GLY A 221 -9.79 1.01 -10.26
N PRO A 222 -10.65 1.90 -10.80
CA PRO A 222 -12.01 2.13 -10.31
C PRO A 222 -12.85 0.86 -10.16
N LEU A 223 -12.65 -0.13 -11.03
CA LEU A 223 -13.35 -1.42 -10.96
C LEU A 223 -13.17 -2.17 -9.62
N CYS A 224 -12.15 -1.83 -8.82
CA CYS A 224 -11.86 -2.46 -7.54
C CYS A 224 -12.39 -1.64 -6.34
N HIS A 225 -12.80 -0.38 -6.54
CA HIS A 225 -13.02 0.59 -5.48
C HIS A 225 -14.02 0.09 -4.42
N HIS A 226 -15.26 -0.15 -4.80
CA HIS A 226 -16.29 -0.53 -3.84
C HIS A 226 -16.08 -1.91 -3.18
N ILE A 227 -15.31 -2.79 -3.84
CA ILE A 227 -14.87 -4.05 -3.22
C ILE A 227 -13.86 -3.76 -2.10
N ALA A 228 -12.93 -2.84 -2.35
CA ALA A 228 -11.92 -2.47 -1.36
C ALA A 228 -12.54 -1.68 -0.19
N VAL A 229 -13.47 -0.74 -0.43
CA VAL A 229 -14.21 -0.02 0.60
C VAL A 229 -14.92 -0.99 1.54
N ARG A 230 -15.67 -1.97 1.00
CA ARG A 230 -16.31 -3.01 1.80
C ARG A 230 -15.30 -3.78 2.66
N MET A 231 -14.15 -4.18 2.08
CA MET A 231 -13.12 -4.93 2.83
C MET A 231 -12.47 -4.08 3.94
N VAL A 232 -12.27 -2.77 3.71
CA VAL A 232 -11.82 -1.85 4.77
C VAL A 232 -12.84 -1.79 5.89
N TRP A 233 -14.12 -1.64 5.58
CA TRP A 233 -15.19 -1.64 6.59
C TRP A 233 -15.22 -2.94 7.39
N GLU A 234 -15.11 -4.12 6.73
CA GLU A 234 -15.06 -5.43 7.41
C GLU A 234 -13.85 -5.54 8.37
N VAL A 235 -12.70 -5.01 7.98
CA VAL A 235 -11.49 -5.00 8.83
C VAL A 235 -11.66 -4.02 9.98
N ALA A 236 -12.22 -2.84 9.75
CA ALA A 236 -12.47 -1.83 10.80
C ALA A 236 -13.42 -2.33 11.89
N GLN A 237 -14.33 -3.27 11.57
CA GLN A 237 -15.18 -3.93 12.57
C GLN A 237 -14.45 -5.06 13.32
N ALA A 238 -13.24 -5.41 12.91
CA ALA A 238 -12.56 -6.61 13.39
C ALA A 238 -11.32 -6.34 14.25
N VAL A 239 -10.68 -5.16 14.10
CA VAL A 239 -9.42 -4.78 14.77
C VAL A 239 -9.46 -3.34 15.27
N ASP A 240 -8.61 -3.02 16.25
CA ASP A 240 -8.46 -1.67 16.81
C ASP A 240 -7.28 -0.89 16.18
N ILE A 241 -6.36 -1.56 15.50
CA ILE A 241 -5.21 -0.91 14.84
C ILE A 241 -5.65 -0.16 13.57
N PRO A 242 -4.98 0.97 13.24
CA PRO A 242 -5.37 1.80 12.11
C PRO A 242 -5.22 1.11 10.75
N ILE A 243 -6.08 1.50 9.82
CA ILE A 243 -6.15 0.94 8.48
C ILE A 243 -5.75 1.98 7.44
N ASN A 244 -4.93 1.58 6.48
CA ASN A 244 -4.66 2.29 5.24
C ASN A 244 -5.55 1.70 4.15
N GLY A 245 -6.52 2.46 3.64
CA GLY A 245 -7.43 2.05 2.57
C GLY A 245 -6.73 2.07 1.21
N VAL A 246 -6.82 0.97 0.44
CA VAL A 246 -6.15 0.85 -0.85
C VAL A 246 -7.04 0.16 -1.88
N GLY A 247 -7.39 0.86 -2.96
CA GLY A 247 -8.12 0.26 -4.09
C GLY A 247 -8.97 1.24 -4.86
N GLY A 248 -8.57 1.56 -6.08
CA GLY A 248 -9.39 2.27 -7.06
C GLY A 248 -9.64 3.75 -6.81
N VAL A 249 -8.95 4.37 -5.89
CA VAL A 249 -9.07 5.81 -5.57
C VAL A 249 -8.64 6.65 -6.77
N MET A 250 -9.54 7.51 -7.24
CA MET A 250 -9.36 8.41 -8.39
C MET A 250 -9.66 9.87 -8.04
N THR A 251 -10.45 10.11 -6.96
CA THR A 251 -10.91 11.44 -6.52
C THR A 251 -10.78 11.59 -5.00
N GLY A 252 -10.93 12.82 -4.50
CA GLY A 252 -11.01 13.09 -3.07
C GLY A 252 -12.22 12.45 -2.39
N GLU A 253 -13.35 12.34 -3.10
CA GLU A 253 -14.55 11.66 -2.59
C GLU A 253 -14.34 10.15 -2.45
N ASP A 254 -13.61 9.51 -3.38
CA ASP A 254 -13.22 8.10 -3.22
C ASP A 254 -12.35 7.90 -1.98
N ALA A 255 -11.45 8.85 -1.69
CA ALA A 255 -10.65 8.81 -0.47
C ALA A 255 -11.53 9.00 0.79
N ALA A 256 -12.53 9.89 0.73
CA ALA A 256 -13.48 10.08 1.80
C ALA A 256 -14.32 8.81 2.09
N GLU A 257 -14.74 8.06 1.06
CA GLU A 257 -15.43 6.77 1.26
C GLU A 257 -14.60 5.79 2.09
N PHE A 258 -13.29 5.69 1.83
CA PHE A 258 -12.40 4.84 2.64
C PHE A 258 -12.30 5.31 4.09
N ILE A 259 -12.19 6.62 4.32
CA ILE A 259 -12.12 7.20 5.68
C ILE A 259 -13.43 6.91 6.43
N LEU A 260 -14.57 7.17 5.82
CA LEU A 260 -15.88 6.86 6.39
C LEU A 260 -16.05 5.37 6.69
N ALA A 261 -15.48 4.49 5.87
CA ALA A 261 -15.46 3.05 6.10
C ALA A 261 -14.53 2.59 7.24
N GLY A 262 -13.67 3.48 7.77
CA GLY A 262 -12.78 3.21 8.90
C GLY A 262 -11.28 3.27 8.60
N ALA A 263 -10.88 3.75 7.41
CA ALA A 263 -9.46 3.97 7.12
C ALA A 263 -8.94 5.26 7.78
N ALA A 264 -7.81 5.19 8.46
CA ALA A 264 -7.10 6.34 9.00
C ALA A 264 -6.32 7.11 7.91
N CYS A 265 -5.88 6.43 6.86
CA CYS A 265 -5.23 7.02 5.70
C CYS A 265 -5.57 6.23 4.43
N VAL A 266 -5.21 6.77 3.27
CA VAL A 266 -5.62 6.22 1.97
C VAL A 266 -4.45 6.22 1.00
N SER A 267 -4.20 5.08 0.34
CA SER A 267 -3.16 4.95 -0.67
C SER A 267 -3.69 5.09 -2.09
N VAL A 268 -3.13 6.03 -2.83
CA VAL A 268 -3.40 6.23 -4.26
C VAL A 268 -2.48 5.34 -5.09
N GLY A 269 -3.07 4.52 -5.96
CA GLY A 269 -2.34 3.55 -6.77
C GLY A 269 -2.36 3.87 -8.27
N MET A 270 -3.26 3.21 -9.01
CA MET A 270 -3.34 3.27 -10.46
C MET A 270 -3.54 4.69 -11.01
N ALA A 271 -4.20 5.58 -10.25
CA ALA A 271 -4.42 6.96 -10.66
C ALA A 271 -3.11 7.68 -11.04
N ASN A 272 -1.98 7.34 -10.39
CA ASN A 272 -0.66 7.92 -10.71
C ASN A 272 -0.12 7.52 -12.10
N PHE A 273 -0.67 6.48 -12.73
CA PHE A 273 -0.35 6.14 -14.13
C PHE A 273 -1.21 6.91 -15.14
N VAL A 274 -2.39 7.37 -14.71
CA VAL A 274 -3.29 8.20 -15.53
C VAL A 274 -2.87 9.66 -15.47
N ASP A 275 -2.57 10.14 -14.26
CA ASP A 275 -2.10 11.50 -14.00
C ASP A 275 -0.98 11.45 -12.94
N PRO A 276 0.25 11.82 -13.29
CA PRO A 276 1.35 11.85 -12.32
C PRO A 276 1.11 12.73 -11.08
N CYS A 277 0.21 13.71 -11.17
CA CYS A 277 -0.18 14.58 -10.06
C CYS A 277 -1.39 14.06 -9.27
N ALA A 278 -1.93 12.89 -9.59
CA ALA A 278 -3.18 12.39 -9.01
C ALA A 278 -3.17 12.37 -7.47
N SER A 279 -2.09 11.86 -6.86
CA SER A 279 -2.01 11.79 -5.39
C SER A 279 -2.13 13.16 -4.73
N LEU A 280 -1.48 14.19 -5.27
CA LEU A 280 -1.59 15.56 -4.74
C LEU A 280 -2.97 16.17 -4.98
N LYS A 281 -3.54 15.97 -6.18
CA LYS A 281 -4.89 16.46 -6.49
C LYS A 281 -5.93 15.85 -5.56
N ILE A 282 -5.86 14.53 -5.33
CA ILE A 282 -6.75 13.82 -4.41
C ILE A 282 -6.62 14.35 -2.98
N ALA A 283 -5.41 14.69 -2.53
CA ALA A 283 -5.22 15.30 -1.21
C ALA A 283 -5.95 16.65 -1.08
N HIS A 284 -5.83 17.52 -2.07
CA HIS A 284 -6.51 18.82 -2.10
C HIS A 284 -8.04 18.69 -2.27
N GLU A 285 -8.49 17.74 -3.10
CA GLU A 285 -9.91 17.47 -3.27
C GLU A 285 -10.56 16.96 -1.97
N LEU A 286 -9.87 16.06 -1.26
CA LEU A 286 -10.32 15.56 0.04
C LEU A 286 -10.42 16.68 1.08
N GLU A 287 -9.41 17.55 1.17
CA GLU A 287 -9.45 18.71 2.06
C GLU A 287 -10.63 19.63 1.73
N THR A 288 -10.80 19.94 0.43
CA THR A 288 -11.92 20.78 -0.04
C THR A 288 -13.29 20.14 0.27
N TRP A 289 -13.40 18.83 0.09
CA TRP A 289 -14.61 18.08 0.44
C TRP A 289 -14.88 18.15 1.94
N ALA A 290 -13.88 17.89 2.80
CA ALA A 290 -14.02 17.95 4.24
C ALA A 290 -14.41 19.38 4.73
N GLU A 291 -13.84 20.42 4.15
CA GLU A 291 -14.25 21.82 4.40
C GLU A 291 -15.74 22.04 4.06
N SER A 292 -16.19 21.51 2.91
CA SER A 292 -17.59 21.65 2.47
C SER A 292 -18.59 20.94 3.40
N GLN A 293 -18.15 19.88 4.09
CA GLN A 293 -18.92 19.17 5.10
C GLN A 293 -18.86 19.82 6.49
N GLY A 294 -18.11 20.92 6.66
CA GLY A 294 -17.96 21.62 7.94
C GLY A 294 -17.08 20.89 8.96
N VAL A 295 -16.33 19.88 8.53
CA VAL A 295 -15.38 19.11 9.35
C VAL A 295 -14.24 20.00 9.83
N LYS A 296 -13.78 19.81 11.07
CA LYS A 296 -12.65 20.54 11.65
C LYS A 296 -11.38 19.68 11.73
N ASP A 297 -11.55 18.40 11.89
CA ASP A 297 -10.48 17.41 11.96
C ASP A 297 -10.87 16.19 11.15
N ILE A 298 -10.05 15.80 10.18
CA ILE A 298 -10.32 14.64 9.31
C ILE A 298 -10.52 13.34 10.11
N ASN A 299 -9.90 13.24 11.28
CA ASN A 299 -10.01 12.08 12.15
C ASN A 299 -11.43 11.86 12.71
N GLU A 300 -12.27 12.90 12.74
CA GLU A 300 -13.69 12.79 13.14
C GLU A 300 -14.49 11.92 12.16
N LEU A 301 -14.01 11.76 10.94
CA LEU A 301 -14.68 10.99 9.89
C LEU A 301 -14.30 9.52 9.85
N VAL A 302 -13.25 9.09 10.57
CA VAL A 302 -12.79 7.70 10.56
C VAL A 302 -13.86 6.79 11.16
N GLY A 303 -14.46 5.93 10.29
CA GLY A 303 -15.53 5.03 10.69
C GLY A 303 -16.88 5.70 10.93
N ALA A 304 -17.08 6.93 10.48
CA ALA A 304 -18.32 7.69 10.68
C ALA A 304 -19.45 7.31 9.70
N PHE A 305 -19.31 6.19 8.98
CA PHE A 305 -20.37 5.67 8.12
C PHE A 305 -21.57 5.23 8.94
N GLU A 306 -22.76 5.73 8.59
CA GLU A 306 -24.05 5.38 9.20
C GLU A 306 -24.83 4.44 8.28
N CYS A 307 -25.40 3.34 8.84
CA CYS A 307 -26.25 2.37 8.13
C CYS A 307 -27.73 2.68 8.32
#